data_0a5e3752d02b40417a9e13f0bc3eafc4
#
_entry.id   0a5e3752d02b40417a9e13f0bc3eafc4
#
_cell.length_a   1.000
_cell.length_b   1.000
_cell.length_c   1.000
_cell.angle_alpha   90.00
_cell.angle_beta   90.00
_cell.angle_gamma   90.00
#
_symmetry.space_group_name_H-M   'P 1'
#
loop_
_entity.id
_entity.type
_entity.pdbx_description
1 polymer ?
#
loop_
_entity_poly.entity_id
_entity_poly.type
_entity_poly.pdbx_seq_one_letter_code
_entity_poly.pdbx_strand_id
1 'polypeptide(L)'
;MRIENEKILLISIDNPSAKVDIFIGFRKIIVTFSVILRIYNYQFSIHPLEVQDLLKQYAAHPQVAALNTLLKNKTSRNIFLKGLNGSGAAMTIASLFSKRRGSYVCVLNDLEDAGYFYHDLVQLTGGDGIYFFPSAYRRAIKYGHVDPANEILRTEVLSTLQDPTAPFIIVTYPEALAEKVISREVLKENTLKISVSERLDNMFVSDVLDEYGFEQVDYVYEPGQYAMRGSILDVFSFSYEFPYRIDFFGNEVETIRSFDVETQLSKEKLDSIYIVPEMTKGNRTNSSLLDSLPSETLLASKDMAWVKERIGSIWNEEPIIGDEESF
;
A
#
# COMPACT_ATOMS: atom_id res chain seq x y z
N MET A 1 11.47 -20.65 9.46
CA MET A 1 11.04 -19.24 9.67
C MET A 1 10.29 -19.18 10.98
N ARG A 2 10.91 -18.65 12.02
CA ARG A 2 10.31 -18.53 13.36
C ARG A 2 9.65 -17.15 13.44
N ILE A 3 8.34 -17.08 13.17
CA ILE A 3 7.54 -15.88 13.42
C ILE A 3 7.14 -15.94 14.90
N GLU A 4 8.02 -15.50 15.78
CA GLU A 4 7.74 -15.35 17.20
C GLU A 4 7.23 -13.94 17.42
N ASN A 5 5.97 -13.79 17.81
CA ASN A 5 5.25 -12.61 18.27
C ASN A 5 4.33 -11.84 17.31
N GLU A 6 3.94 -12.38 16.19
CA GLU A 6 2.98 -11.70 15.30
C GLU A 6 1.52 -11.89 15.79
N LYS A 7 0.75 -10.80 15.78
CA LYS A 7 -0.69 -10.81 15.95
C LYS A 7 -1.33 -11.08 14.60
N ILE A 8 -1.84 -12.30 14.41
CA ILE A 8 -2.53 -12.68 13.19
C ILE A 8 -4.03 -12.45 13.38
N LEU A 9 -4.59 -11.54 12.58
CA LEU A 9 -6.03 -11.37 12.43
C LEU A 9 -6.50 -12.27 11.30
N LEU A 10 -7.14 -13.40 11.62
CA LEU A 10 -7.71 -14.31 10.64
C LEU A 10 -9.14 -13.87 10.32
N ILE A 11 -9.38 -13.51 9.07
CA ILE A 11 -10.71 -13.19 8.54
C ILE A 11 -11.13 -14.38 7.68
N SER A 12 -11.97 -15.28 8.20
CA SER A 12 -12.55 -16.38 7.43
C SER A 12 -13.95 -16.03 6.99
N ILE A 13 -14.21 -16.24 5.69
CA ILE A 13 -15.54 -16.10 5.08
C ILE A 13 -16.02 -17.51 4.74
N ASP A 14 -16.36 -18.29 5.75
CA ASP A 14 -16.96 -19.61 5.54
C ASP A 14 -18.46 -19.61 5.79
N ASN A 15 -19.17 -19.94 4.73
CA ASN A 15 -20.57 -20.37 4.64
C ASN A 15 -21.57 -19.35 4.07
N PRO A 16 -22.05 -19.55 2.82
CA PRO A 16 -23.09 -18.71 2.20
C PRO A 16 -24.47 -18.82 2.88
N SER A 17 -24.66 -19.72 3.83
CA SER A 17 -25.91 -19.89 4.59
C SER A 17 -25.90 -19.28 6.00
N ALA A 18 -24.80 -18.70 6.47
CA ALA A 18 -24.79 -18.00 7.75
C ALA A 18 -25.59 -16.70 7.62
N LYS A 19 -26.85 -16.72 8.01
CA LYS A 19 -27.69 -15.52 8.14
C LYS A 19 -27.02 -14.56 9.12
N VAL A 20 -26.53 -13.47 8.59
CA VAL A 20 -25.86 -12.40 9.36
C VAL A 20 -26.92 -11.57 10.04
N ASP A 21 -27.20 -11.81 11.29
CA ASP A 21 -28.15 -11.01 12.09
C ASP A 21 -27.77 -9.52 12.16
N ILE A 22 -26.52 -9.19 11.93
CA ILE A 22 -25.98 -7.82 11.92
C ILE A 22 -26.43 -7.04 10.67
N PHE A 23 -26.45 -7.65 9.50
CA PHE A 23 -26.93 -7.04 8.25
C PHE A 23 -28.45 -6.93 8.17
N ILE A 24 -29.20 -7.81 8.85
CA ILE A 24 -30.66 -7.72 8.94
C ILE A 24 -31.07 -6.45 9.68
N GLY A 25 -30.30 -6.00 10.67
CA GLY A 25 -30.54 -4.71 11.34
C GLY A 25 -30.42 -3.52 10.40
N PHE A 26 -29.40 -3.49 9.55
CA PHE A 26 -29.18 -2.41 8.57
C PHE A 26 -30.22 -2.45 7.42
N ARG A 27 -30.55 -3.63 6.89
CA ARG A 27 -31.62 -3.76 5.90
C ARG A 27 -32.99 -3.38 6.47
N LYS A 28 -33.31 -3.77 7.70
CA LYS A 28 -34.54 -3.34 8.38
C LYS A 28 -34.61 -1.84 8.57
N ILE A 29 -33.51 -1.18 8.93
CA ILE A 29 -33.48 0.28 9.07
C ILE A 29 -33.70 0.96 7.72
N ILE A 30 -33.05 0.50 6.63
CA ILE A 30 -33.23 1.07 5.29
C ILE A 30 -34.63 0.82 4.74
N VAL A 31 -35.19 -0.39 4.92
CA VAL A 31 -36.55 -0.72 4.47
C VAL A 31 -37.60 -0.01 5.31
N THR A 32 -37.41 0.12 6.61
CA THR A 32 -38.31 0.88 7.51
C THR A 32 -38.26 2.36 7.18
N PHE A 33 -37.08 2.93 6.89
CA PHE A 33 -36.96 4.32 6.45
C PHE A 33 -37.62 4.54 5.09
N SER A 34 -37.48 3.65 4.12
CA SER A 34 -38.17 3.77 2.82
C SER A 34 -39.68 3.66 2.92
N VAL A 35 -40.20 2.89 3.85
CA VAL A 35 -41.67 2.75 4.09
C VAL A 35 -42.21 3.97 4.85
N ILE A 36 -41.48 4.51 5.83
CA ILE A 36 -41.86 5.71 6.56
C ILE A 36 -41.83 6.94 5.66
N LEU A 37 -40.86 7.06 4.74
CA LEU A 37 -40.79 8.15 3.74
C LEU A 37 -41.97 8.13 2.75
N ARG A 38 -42.63 7.00 2.50
CA ARG A 38 -43.82 6.93 1.65
C ARG A 38 -45.12 7.33 2.36
N ILE A 39 -45.18 7.29 3.69
CA ILE A 39 -46.38 7.54 4.47
C ILE A 39 -46.51 9.03 4.90
N TYR A 40 -45.37 9.67 5.10
CA TYR A 40 -45.36 11.11 5.44
C TYR A 40 -44.72 11.89 4.31
N ASN A 41 -45.48 12.73 3.65
CA ASN A 41 -45.04 13.65 2.57
C ASN A 41 -44.04 14.71 3.10
N TYR A 42 -43.03 14.29 3.84
CA TYR A 42 -41.98 15.18 4.32
C TYR A 42 -40.92 15.33 3.22
N GLN A 43 -40.67 16.55 2.79
CA GLN A 43 -39.47 16.92 2.06
C GLN A 43 -38.26 16.66 2.99
N PHE A 44 -37.79 15.41 3.03
CA PHE A 44 -36.48 15.13 3.58
C PHE A 44 -35.43 15.63 2.61
N SER A 45 -34.68 16.60 3.04
CA SER A 45 -33.34 16.87 2.47
C SER A 45 -32.52 15.61 2.66
N ILE A 46 -32.48 14.74 1.64
CA ILE A 46 -31.61 13.60 1.61
C ILE A 46 -30.18 14.17 1.45
N HIS A 47 -29.53 14.45 2.56
CA HIS A 47 -28.09 14.61 2.50
C HIS A 47 -27.52 13.24 2.06
N PRO A 48 -26.78 13.17 0.95
CA PRO A 48 -26.12 11.93 0.57
C PRO A 48 -25.26 11.50 1.76
N LEU A 49 -25.41 10.24 2.16
CA LEU A 49 -24.60 9.69 3.25
C LEU A 49 -23.16 9.65 2.76
N GLU A 50 -22.33 10.50 3.32
CA GLU A 50 -20.91 10.51 3.01
C GLU A 50 -20.27 9.17 3.44
N VAL A 51 -19.36 8.65 2.64
CA VAL A 51 -18.63 7.39 2.94
C VAL A 51 -18.00 7.45 4.34
N GLN A 52 -17.49 8.61 4.72
CA GLN A 52 -16.91 8.86 6.04
C GLN A 52 -17.91 8.70 7.18
N ASP A 53 -19.18 9.10 6.99
CA ASP A 53 -20.21 8.96 8.01
C ASP A 53 -20.64 7.49 8.16
N LEU A 54 -20.69 6.75 7.05
CA LEU A 54 -20.92 5.31 7.06
C LEU A 54 -19.78 4.60 7.83
N LEU A 55 -18.54 4.96 7.56
CA LEU A 55 -17.37 4.39 8.24
C LEU A 55 -17.39 4.70 9.75
N LYS A 56 -17.77 5.93 10.15
CA LYS A 56 -17.94 6.30 11.58
C LYS A 56 -18.99 5.44 12.27
N GLN A 57 -20.14 5.25 11.62
CA GLN A 57 -21.22 4.40 12.16
C GLN A 57 -20.78 2.96 12.30
N TYR A 58 -20.10 2.41 11.29
CA TYR A 58 -19.57 1.06 11.33
C TYR A 58 -18.51 0.89 12.43
N ALA A 59 -17.61 1.86 12.57
CA ALA A 59 -16.60 1.89 13.61
C ALA A 59 -17.18 2.01 15.04
N ALA A 60 -18.40 2.55 15.18
CA ALA A 60 -19.13 2.60 16.45
C ALA A 60 -19.85 1.28 16.79
N HIS A 61 -19.94 0.33 15.84
CA HIS A 61 -20.60 -0.94 16.08
C HIS A 61 -19.95 -1.71 17.24
N PRO A 62 -20.72 -2.29 18.18
CA PRO A 62 -20.18 -2.91 19.39
C PRO A 62 -19.09 -3.97 19.14
N GLN A 63 -19.25 -4.78 18.09
CA GLN A 63 -18.26 -5.82 17.73
C GLN A 63 -16.96 -5.22 17.20
N VAL A 64 -17.01 -4.15 16.40
CA VAL A 64 -15.81 -3.45 15.91
C VAL A 64 -15.12 -2.72 17.08
N ALA A 65 -15.89 -2.14 17.99
CA ALA A 65 -15.35 -1.53 19.21
C ALA A 65 -14.68 -2.56 20.13
N ALA A 66 -15.30 -3.74 20.29
CA ALA A 66 -14.73 -4.86 21.05
C ALA A 66 -13.43 -5.37 20.40
N LEU A 67 -13.41 -5.53 19.08
CA LEU A 67 -12.22 -5.91 18.33
C LEU A 67 -11.07 -4.91 18.56
N ASN A 68 -11.35 -3.61 18.47
CA ASN A 68 -10.36 -2.58 18.74
C ASN A 68 -9.80 -2.67 20.18
N THR A 69 -10.64 -3.00 21.15
CA THR A 69 -10.23 -3.21 22.55
C THR A 69 -9.34 -4.43 22.70
N LEU A 70 -9.67 -5.56 22.06
CA LEU A 70 -8.85 -6.78 22.04
C LEU A 70 -7.47 -6.53 21.44
N LEU A 71 -7.40 -5.79 20.33
CA LEU A 71 -6.15 -5.43 19.69
C LEU A 71 -5.27 -4.51 20.54
N LYS A 72 -5.89 -3.60 21.34
CA LYS A 72 -5.16 -2.75 22.29
C LYS A 72 -4.53 -3.53 23.42
N ASN A 73 -5.25 -4.49 23.96
CA ASN A 73 -4.83 -5.20 25.20
C ASN A 73 -3.72 -6.21 24.96
N LYS A 74 -3.31 -6.46 23.72
CA LYS A 74 -2.21 -7.38 23.34
C LYS A 74 -2.33 -8.81 23.94
N THR A 75 -3.52 -9.18 24.42
CA THR A 75 -3.75 -10.47 25.11
C THR A 75 -3.97 -11.63 24.16
N SER A 76 -4.49 -11.35 22.96
CA SER A 76 -4.81 -12.37 21.95
C SER A 76 -3.85 -12.26 20.78
N ARG A 77 -3.16 -13.37 20.45
CA ARG A 77 -2.28 -13.44 19.29
C ARG A 77 -3.05 -13.64 18.00
N ASN A 78 -4.11 -14.45 18.06
CA ASN A 78 -4.96 -14.78 16.93
C ASN A 78 -6.40 -14.39 17.24
N ILE A 79 -7.04 -13.67 16.31
CA ILE A 79 -8.45 -13.27 16.42
C ILE A 79 -9.13 -13.73 15.13
N PHE A 80 -10.18 -14.53 15.29
CA PHE A 80 -10.99 -15.03 14.19
C PHE A 80 -12.27 -14.23 14.10
N LEU A 81 -12.53 -13.63 12.93
CA LEU A 81 -13.75 -12.88 12.64
C LEU A 81 -14.64 -13.72 11.71
N LYS A 82 -15.82 -14.07 12.18
CA LYS A 82 -16.78 -14.86 11.41
C LYS A 82 -17.93 -13.99 10.90
N GLY A 83 -18.36 -14.27 9.66
CA GLY A 83 -19.57 -13.64 9.10
C GLY A 83 -19.32 -12.35 8.35
N LEU A 84 -18.07 -12.00 8.02
CA LEU A 84 -17.75 -10.88 7.14
C LEU A 84 -17.98 -11.30 5.69
N ASN A 85 -18.90 -10.60 5.00
CA ASN A 85 -19.25 -10.83 3.59
C ASN A 85 -19.07 -9.54 2.78
N GLY A 86 -18.76 -9.67 1.50
CA GLY A 86 -18.54 -8.54 0.60
C GLY A 86 -17.50 -7.59 1.16
N SER A 87 -17.74 -6.27 1.10
CA SER A 87 -16.83 -5.24 1.61
C SER A 87 -16.77 -5.16 3.14
N GLY A 88 -17.41 -6.09 3.90
CA GLY A 88 -17.40 -6.07 5.37
C GLY A 88 -16.00 -6.19 5.97
N ALA A 89 -15.09 -6.93 5.32
CA ALA A 89 -13.69 -7.01 5.72
C ALA A 89 -12.96 -5.67 5.52
N ALA A 90 -13.12 -5.03 4.36
CA ALA A 90 -12.54 -3.72 4.06
C ALA A 90 -13.06 -2.65 5.03
N MET A 91 -14.38 -2.62 5.29
CA MET A 91 -15.01 -1.75 6.28
C MET A 91 -14.43 -1.95 7.69
N THR A 92 -14.16 -3.20 8.08
CA THR A 92 -13.57 -3.51 9.39
C THR A 92 -12.15 -2.97 9.48
N ILE A 93 -11.30 -3.26 8.50
CA ILE A 93 -9.90 -2.80 8.47
C ILE A 93 -9.84 -1.28 8.40
N ALA A 94 -10.62 -0.64 7.51
CA ALA A 94 -10.70 0.83 7.41
C ALA A 94 -11.14 1.47 8.74
N SER A 95 -12.12 0.88 9.43
CA SER A 95 -12.58 1.35 10.75
C SER A 95 -11.52 1.21 11.84
N LEU A 96 -10.75 0.14 11.83
CA LEU A 96 -9.63 -0.03 12.75
C LEU A 96 -8.53 0.98 12.46
N PHE A 97 -8.17 1.16 11.20
CA PHE A 97 -7.14 2.10 10.77
C PHE A 97 -7.50 3.55 11.08
N SER A 98 -8.76 3.96 10.87
CA SER A 98 -9.22 5.32 11.22
C SER A 98 -9.15 5.62 12.71
N LYS A 99 -9.42 4.62 13.58
CA LYS A 99 -9.36 4.77 15.04
C LYS A 99 -7.99 4.56 15.65
N ARG A 100 -7.20 3.70 15.03
CA ARG A 100 -5.86 3.32 15.47
C ARG A 100 -4.95 3.32 14.27
N ARG A 101 -4.31 4.44 14.02
CA ARG A 101 -3.25 4.54 13.03
C ARG A 101 -2.13 3.57 13.44
N GLY A 102 -2.00 2.48 12.71
CA GLY A 102 -1.03 1.41 13.00
C GLY A 102 -0.63 0.72 11.69
N SER A 103 0.12 -0.36 11.82
CA SER A 103 0.68 -1.10 10.69
C SER A 103 -0.16 -2.34 10.42
N TYR A 104 -0.69 -2.48 9.21
CA TYR A 104 -1.53 -3.60 8.79
C TYR A 104 -1.02 -4.17 7.47
N VAL A 105 -1.05 -5.50 7.34
CA VAL A 105 -0.85 -6.22 6.07
C VAL A 105 -2.05 -7.12 5.84
N CYS A 106 -2.74 -6.89 4.73
CA CYS A 106 -3.91 -7.66 4.31
C CYS A 106 -3.49 -8.60 3.17
N VAL A 107 -3.51 -9.91 3.43
CA VAL A 107 -3.14 -10.93 2.45
C VAL A 107 -4.42 -11.56 1.91
N LEU A 108 -4.75 -11.26 0.66
CA LEU A 108 -5.92 -11.78 -0.05
C LEU A 108 -5.53 -13.07 -0.80
N ASN A 109 -6.49 -13.71 -1.48
CA ASN A 109 -6.21 -15.00 -2.12
C ASN A 109 -5.36 -14.87 -3.38
N ASP A 110 -5.59 -13.82 -4.17
CA ASP A 110 -4.96 -13.59 -5.47
C ASP A 110 -4.93 -12.10 -5.81
N LEU A 111 -4.36 -11.77 -6.96
CA LEU A 111 -4.25 -10.42 -7.49
C LEU A 111 -5.61 -9.71 -7.61
N GLU A 112 -6.64 -10.42 -8.09
CA GLU A 112 -7.97 -9.84 -8.36
C GLU A 112 -8.67 -9.48 -7.04
N ASP A 113 -8.72 -10.44 -6.09
CA ASP A 113 -9.24 -10.21 -4.73
C ASP A 113 -8.50 -9.05 -4.04
N ALA A 114 -7.17 -9.00 -4.16
CA ALA A 114 -6.34 -7.97 -3.57
C ALA A 114 -6.60 -6.59 -4.21
N GLY A 115 -6.76 -6.53 -5.53
CA GLY A 115 -7.07 -5.30 -6.25
C GLY A 115 -8.42 -4.72 -5.84
N TYR A 116 -9.47 -5.53 -5.75
CA TYR A 116 -10.79 -5.07 -5.27
C TYR A 116 -10.72 -4.59 -3.81
N PHE A 117 -10.03 -5.34 -2.95
CA PHE A 117 -9.91 -4.97 -1.54
C PHE A 117 -9.13 -3.67 -1.35
N TYR A 118 -8.05 -3.48 -2.10
CA TYR A 118 -7.27 -2.24 -2.13
C TYR A 118 -8.15 -1.05 -2.55
N HIS A 119 -8.89 -1.21 -3.66
CA HIS A 119 -9.78 -0.17 -4.16
C HIS A 119 -10.86 0.21 -3.13
N ASP A 120 -11.48 -0.79 -2.48
CA ASP A 120 -12.45 -0.56 -1.40
C ASP A 120 -11.81 0.25 -0.26
N LEU A 121 -10.59 -0.09 0.17
CA LEU A 121 -9.90 0.64 1.23
C LEU A 121 -9.58 2.09 0.83
N VAL A 122 -9.10 2.32 -0.39
CA VAL A 122 -8.83 3.67 -0.91
C VAL A 122 -10.11 4.51 -0.90
N GLN A 123 -11.24 3.98 -1.39
CA GLN A 123 -12.53 4.67 -1.38
C GLN A 123 -13.03 4.96 0.04
N LEU A 124 -12.81 4.05 0.99
CA LEU A 124 -13.25 4.20 2.38
C LEU A 124 -12.41 5.19 3.19
N THR A 125 -11.10 5.26 2.92
CA THR A 125 -10.14 6.02 3.76
C THR A 125 -9.64 7.30 3.12
N GLY A 126 -9.83 7.48 1.80
CA GLY A 126 -9.25 8.57 1.03
C GLY A 126 -7.85 8.26 0.49
N GLY A 127 -7.34 7.05 0.70
CA GLY A 127 -6.07 6.56 0.12
C GLY A 127 -4.82 6.83 0.96
N ASP A 128 -4.85 7.77 1.89
CA ASP A 128 -3.68 8.11 2.72
C ASP A 128 -3.23 6.92 3.59
N GLY A 129 -1.99 6.45 3.36
CA GLY A 129 -1.39 5.32 4.05
C GLY A 129 -1.90 3.95 3.57
N ILE A 130 -2.53 3.86 2.39
CA ILE A 130 -2.99 2.61 1.79
C ILE A 130 -2.10 2.28 0.60
N TYR A 131 -1.44 1.14 0.64
CA TYR A 131 -0.47 0.71 -0.36
C TYR A 131 -0.84 -0.64 -0.96
N PHE A 132 -0.54 -0.82 -2.24
CA PHE A 132 -0.68 -2.09 -2.93
C PHE A 132 0.72 -2.68 -3.18
N PHE A 133 0.91 -3.94 -2.80
CA PHE A 133 2.16 -4.66 -3.03
C PHE A 133 1.90 -5.83 -3.98
N PRO A 134 2.04 -5.64 -5.30
CA PRO A 134 1.85 -6.68 -6.30
C PRO A 134 3.08 -7.55 -6.47
N SER A 135 2.93 -8.65 -7.24
CA SER A 135 4.05 -9.37 -7.86
C SER A 135 4.77 -8.45 -8.84
N ALA A 136 6.10 -8.55 -8.90
CA ALA A 136 6.91 -7.82 -9.87
C ALA A 136 6.60 -8.22 -11.32
N TYR A 137 5.99 -9.37 -11.55
CA TYR A 137 5.79 -9.98 -12.86
C TYR A 137 4.35 -9.87 -13.33
N ARG A 138 4.14 -9.53 -14.61
CA ARG A 138 2.80 -9.45 -15.24
C ARG A 138 2.07 -10.79 -15.33
N ARG A 139 2.80 -11.89 -15.46
CA ARG A 139 2.29 -13.27 -15.54
C ARG A 139 3.24 -14.16 -14.78
N ALA A 140 2.80 -15.41 -14.54
CA ALA A 140 3.62 -16.35 -13.76
C ALA A 140 5.12 -16.18 -14.07
N ILE A 141 5.92 -16.15 -13.03
CA ILE A 141 7.38 -15.94 -12.96
C ILE A 141 8.17 -16.59 -14.12
N LYS A 142 7.60 -17.62 -14.76
CA LYS A 142 8.17 -18.35 -15.92
C LYS A 142 8.60 -17.49 -17.11
N TYR A 143 8.18 -16.22 -17.20
CA TYR A 143 8.41 -15.42 -18.41
C TYR A 143 9.40 -14.27 -18.24
N GLY A 144 9.93 -14.05 -17.01
CA GLY A 144 11.03 -13.11 -16.77
C GLY A 144 10.76 -11.63 -17.06
N HIS A 145 9.52 -11.27 -17.44
CA HIS A 145 9.18 -9.89 -17.75
C HIS A 145 8.65 -9.16 -16.51
N VAL A 146 9.51 -8.35 -15.93
CA VAL A 146 9.17 -7.42 -14.86
C VAL A 146 8.23 -6.34 -15.39
N ASP A 147 7.19 -6.01 -14.62
CA ASP A 147 6.29 -4.90 -14.92
C ASP A 147 6.80 -3.64 -14.19
N PRO A 148 7.26 -2.60 -14.92
CA PRO A 148 7.77 -1.38 -14.30
C PRO A 148 6.75 -0.71 -13.37
N ALA A 149 5.46 -0.77 -13.69
CA ALA A 149 4.42 -0.21 -12.84
C ALA A 149 4.30 -0.95 -11.51
N ASN A 150 4.43 -2.28 -11.52
CA ASN A 150 4.44 -3.07 -10.30
C ASN A 150 5.69 -2.81 -9.45
N GLU A 151 6.84 -2.60 -10.08
CA GLU A 151 8.09 -2.26 -9.38
C GLU A 151 7.97 -0.92 -8.64
N ILE A 152 7.32 0.08 -9.25
CA ILE A 152 7.06 1.37 -8.57
C ILE A 152 6.23 1.13 -7.31
N LEU A 153 5.12 0.40 -7.40
CA LEU A 153 4.27 0.10 -6.25
C LEU A 153 5.01 -0.67 -5.15
N ARG A 154 5.87 -1.61 -5.52
CA ARG A 154 6.70 -2.37 -4.59
C ARG A 154 7.73 -1.46 -3.90
N THR A 155 8.40 -0.61 -4.67
CA THR A 155 9.40 0.33 -4.17
C THR A 155 8.78 1.37 -3.25
N GLU A 156 7.57 1.85 -3.55
CA GLU A 156 6.80 2.75 -2.69
C GLU A 156 6.54 2.12 -1.32
N VAL A 157 6.09 0.85 -1.28
CA VAL A 157 5.91 0.10 -0.03
C VAL A 157 7.22 0.00 0.75
N LEU A 158 8.31 -0.42 0.10
CA LEU A 158 9.61 -0.58 0.76
C LEU A 158 10.15 0.75 1.28
N SER A 159 9.94 1.84 0.56
CA SER A 159 10.31 3.20 0.99
C SER A 159 9.51 3.64 2.21
N THR A 160 8.19 3.39 2.22
CA THR A 160 7.33 3.67 3.38
C THR A 160 7.79 2.91 4.63
N LEU A 161 8.23 1.66 4.47
CA LEU A 161 8.72 0.84 5.58
C LEU A 161 10.06 1.33 6.16
N GLN A 162 10.73 2.29 5.54
CA GLN A 162 11.92 2.93 6.13
C GLN A 162 11.56 3.80 7.34
N ASP A 163 10.35 4.38 7.37
CA ASP A 163 9.83 5.06 8.56
C ASP A 163 9.00 4.09 9.42
N PRO A 164 9.54 3.59 10.54
CA PRO A 164 8.83 2.64 11.38
C PRO A 164 7.61 3.24 12.12
N THR A 165 7.45 4.56 12.08
CA THR A 165 6.36 5.30 12.74
C THR A 165 5.20 5.62 11.82
N ALA A 166 5.39 5.54 10.50
CA ALA A 166 4.36 5.79 9.52
C ALA A 166 3.25 4.72 9.63
N PRO A 167 1.99 5.11 9.77
CA PRO A 167 0.89 4.17 9.76
C PRO A 167 0.58 3.73 8.32
N PHE A 168 0.33 2.44 8.12
CA PHE A 168 0.03 1.92 6.78
C PHE A 168 -0.93 0.73 6.78
N ILE A 169 -1.61 0.54 5.66
CA ILE A 169 -2.23 -0.72 5.25
C ILE A 169 -1.59 -1.16 3.95
N ILE A 170 -0.89 -2.27 3.94
CA ILE A 170 -0.38 -2.92 2.75
C ILE A 170 -1.34 -4.02 2.36
N VAL A 171 -1.83 -3.99 1.11
CA VAL A 171 -2.67 -5.04 0.52
C VAL A 171 -1.82 -5.86 -0.45
N THR A 172 -1.85 -7.17 -0.30
CA THR A 172 -1.01 -8.09 -1.08
C THR A 172 -1.65 -9.47 -1.21
N TYR A 173 -0.96 -10.42 -1.83
CA TYR A 173 -1.39 -11.80 -2.06
C TYR A 173 -0.17 -12.75 -2.07
N PRO A 174 -0.37 -14.08 -2.00
CA PRO A 174 0.72 -15.04 -1.78
C PRO A 174 1.84 -14.99 -2.80
N GLU A 175 1.54 -14.81 -4.09
CA GLU A 175 2.54 -14.73 -5.16
C GLU A 175 3.50 -13.56 -4.94
N ALA A 176 2.98 -12.39 -4.60
CA ALA A 176 3.78 -11.21 -4.31
C ALA A 176 4.64 -11.38 -3.04
N LEU A 177 4.10 -12.04 -2.00
CA LEU A 177 4.84 -12.31 -0.75
C LEU A 177 5.93 -13.38 -0.90
N ALA A 178 5.77 -14.30 -1.85
CA ALA A 178 6.77 -15.33 -2.14
C ALA A 178 8.02 -14.76 -2.79
N GLU A 179 7.90 -13.61 -3.45
CA GLU A 179 9.02 -12.94 -4.11
C GLU A 179 9.95 -12.26 -3.10
N LYS A 180 11.23 -12.33 -3.40
CA LYS A 180 12.26 -11.65 -2.63
C LYS A 180 12.23 -10.15 -2.89
N VAL A 181 12.63 -9.40 -1.89
CA VAL A 181 12.78 -7.95 -1.95
C VAL A 181 14.19 -7.53 -1.54
N ILE A 182 14.54 -6.31 -1.88
CA ILE A 182 15.78 -5.69 -1.43
C ILE A 182 15.71 -5.49 0.08
N SER A 183 16.83 -5.70 0.77
CA SER A 183 16.87 -5.42 2.20
C SER A 183 16.73 -3.93 2.50
N ARG A 184 16.22 -3.64 3.69
CA ARG A 184 16.04 -2.26 4.15
C ARG A 184 17.34 -1.45 4.15
N GLU A 185 18.45 -2.10 4.47
CA GLU A 185 19.77 -1.48 4.51
C GLU A 185 20.21 -1.06 3.11
N VAL A 186 20.14 -1.97 2.14
CA VAL A 186 20.50 -1.68 0.74
C VAL A 186 19.59 -0.61 0.14
N LEU A 187 18.28 -0.66 0.40
CA LEU A 187 17.37 0.38 -0.06
C LEU A 187 17.76 1.74 0.52
N LYS A 188 18.08 1.82 1.81
CA LYS A 188 18.47 3.06 2.48
C LYS A 188 19.77 3.64 1.92
N GLU A 189 20.74 2.81 1.62
CA GLU A 189 22.03 3.22 1.03
C GLU A 189 21.85 3.76 -0.40
N ASN A 190 20.86 3.27 -1.13
CA ASN A 190 20.57 3.66 -2.52
C ASN A 190 19.35 4.61 -2.63
N THR A 191 18.99 5.30 -1.58
CA THR A 191 17.90 6.28 -1.60
C THR A 191 18.42 7.67 -1.34
N LEU A 192 18.24 8.58 -2.30
CA LEU A 192 18.53 10.00 -2.12
C LEU A 192 17.29 10.71 -1.58
N LYS A 193 17.39 11.22 -0.35
CA LYS A 193 16.35 12.08 0.22
C LYS A 193 16.67 13.53 -0.09
N ILE A 194 15.69 14.29 -0.58
CA ILE A 194 15.77 15.74 -0.79
C ILE A 194 14.62 16.41 -0.03
N SER A 195 14.92 17.47 0.72
CA SER A 195 13.93 18.21 1.52
C SER A 195 13.95 19.69 1.17
N VAL A 196 12.81 20.37 1.31
CA VAL A 196 12.71 21.83 1.14
C VAL A 196 13.62 22.51 2.16
N SER A 197 14.26 23.61 1.74
CA SER A 197 15.28 24.37 2.49
C SER A 197 16.59 23.63 2.75
N GLU A 198 16.77 22.45 2.16
CA GLU A 198 18.04 21.74 2.20
C GLU A 198 19.05 22.40 1.24
N ARG A 199 20.30 22.46 1.65
CA ARG A 199 21.39 22.96 0.79
C ARG A 199 22.03 21.81 0.04
N LEU A 200 21.73 21.74 -1.24
CA LEU A 200 22.23 20.72 -2.17
C LEU A 200 22.71 21.40 -3.45
N ASP A 201 23.88 21.03 -3.90
CA ASP A 201 24.36 21.44 -5.22
C ASP A 201 23.60 20.63 -6.29
N ASN A 202 22.99 21.32 -7.25
CA ASN A 202 22.27 20.67 -8.34
C ASN A 202 23.17 19.77 -9.20
N MET A 203 24.47 20.11 -9.34
CA MET A 203 25.43 19.23 -10.02
C MET A 203 25.66 17.95 -9.23
N PHE A 204 25.80 18.03 -7.91
CA PHE A 204 25.90 16.84 -7.06
C PHE A 204 24.69 15.93 -7.21
N VAL A 205 23.48 16.50 -7.28
CA VAL A 205 22.25 15.70 -7.48
C VAL A 205 22.27 15.02 -8.86
N SER A 206 22.70 15.72 -9.92
CA SER A 206 22.86 15.10 -11.26
C SER A 206 23.86 13.96 -11.24
N ASP A 207 25.02 14.14 -10.59
CA ASP A 207 26.05 13.09 -10.49
C ASP A 207 25.52 11.85 -9.79
N VAL A 208 24.73 12.01 -8.71
CA VAL A 208 24.08 10.90 -8.00
C VAL A 208 23.02 10.22 -8.87
N LEU A 209 22.24 10.98 -9.65
CA LEU A 209 21.26 10.41 -10.57
C LEU A 209 21.91 9.59 -11.68
N ASP A 210 23.05 10.07 -12.22
CA ASP A 210 23.85 9.32 -13.20
C ASP A 210 24.41 8.04 -12.58
N GLU A 211 24.92 8.06 -11.33
CA GLU A 211 25.38 6.89 -10.59
C GLU A 211 24.23 5.88 -10.35
N TYR A 212 23.03 6.37 -10.12
CA TYR A 212 21.82 5.58 -9.98
C TYR A 212 21.30 5.02 -11.32
N GLY A 213 21.92 5.37 -12.44
CA GLY A 213 21.56 4.92 -13.77
C GLY A 213 20.31 5.59 -14.35
N PHE A 214 19.98 6.79 -13.87
CA PHE A 214 18.94 7.61 -14.49
C PHE A 214 19.46 8.16 -15.82
N GLU A 215 18.57 8.26 -16.80
CA GLU A 215 18.84 8.82 -18.11
C GLU A 215 18.54 10.32 -18.11
N GLN A 216 19.50 11.13 -18.52
CA GLN A 216 19.28 12.56 -18.74
C GLN A 216 18.54 12.80 -20.05
N VAL A 217 17.40 13.49 -19.98
CA VAL A 217 16.52 13.79 -21.11
C VAL A 217 16.12 15.27 -21.13
N ASP A 218 15.55 15.74 -22.25
CA ASP A 218 15.02 17.11 -22.33
C ASP A 218 13.73 17.29 -21.52
N TYR A 219 12.87 16.25 -21.51
CA TYR A 219 11.62 16.18 -20.75
C TYR A 219 11.42 14.78 -20.19
N VAL A 220 10.95 14.74 -18.97
CA VAL A 220 10.73 13.48 -18.23
C VAL A 220 9.35 12.90 -18.56
N TYR A 221 9.33 11.63 -18.98
CA TYR A 221 8.11 10.89 -19.33
C TYR A 221 7.99 9.54 -18.61
N GLU A 222 9.11 8.92 -18.27
CA GLU A 222 9.15 7.57 -17.72
C GLU A 222 10.03 7.51 -16.46
N PRO A 223 9.77 6.56 -15.54
CA PRO A 223 10.65 6.33 -14.40
C PRO A 223 12.09 6.06 -14.83
N GLY A 224 13.04 6.56 -14.06
CA GLY A 224 14.46 6.47 -14.39
C GLY A 224 14.97 7.59 -15.30
N GLN A 225 14.15 8.60 -15.57
CA GLN A 225 14.57 9.79 -16.32
C GLN A 225 14.68 11.02 -15.43
N TYR A 226 15.61 11.91 -15.79
CA TYR A 226 15.71 13.25 -15.20
C TYR A 226 16.03 14.31 -16.23
N ALA A 227 15.66 15.56 -15.97
CA ALA A 227 15.92 16.71 -16.81
C ALA A 227 16.37 17.91 -15.97
N MET A 228 17.54 18.45 -16.27
CA MET A 228 18.06 19.68 -15.63
C MET A 228 17.88 20.87 -16.56
N ARG A 229 17.09 21.85 -16.14
CA ARG A 229 16.83 23.08 -16.90
C ARG A 229 17.07 24.32 -16.04
N GLY A 230 18.30 24.83 -16.06
CA GLY A 230 18.70 25.94 -15.23
C GLY A 230 18.66 25.59 -13.74
N SER A 231 17.75 26.20 -13.00
CA SER A 231 17.55 25.93 -11.57
C SER A 231 16.43 24.92 -11.30
N ILE A 232 15.90 24.26 -12.33
CA ILE A 232 14.81 23.27 -12.20
C ILE A 232 15.33 21.89 -12.52
N LEU A 233 15.13 20.96 -11.60
CA LEU A 233 15.34 19.53 -11.80
C LEU A 233 14.00 18.82 -11.82
N ASP A 234 13.68 18.18 -12.94
CA ASP A 234 12.61 17.20 -13.05
C ASP A 234 13.20 15.81 -12.93
N VAL A 235 12.61 14.94 -12.10
CA VAL A 235 13.09 13.57 -11.91
C VAL A 235 11.92 12.62 -11.70
N PHE A 236 11.92 11.47 -12.40
CA PHE A 236 10.93 10.43 -12.22
C PHE A 236 11.57 9.24 -11.50
N SER A 237 11.37 9.21 -10.19
CA SER A 237 11.84 8.13 -9.33
C SER A 237 11.04 6.86 -9.53
N PHE A 238 11.64 5.70 -9.25
CA PHE A 238 10.92 4.41 -9.17
C PHE A 238 10.12 4.25 -7.87
N SER A 239 10.07 5.27 -7.01
CA SER A 239 9.36 5.22 -5.73
C SER A 239 7.99 5.90 -5.73
N TYR A 240 7.56 6.50 -6.84
CA TYR A 240 6.31 7.25 -6.89
C TYR A 240 5.70 7.27 -8.30
N GLU A 241 4.38 7.37 -8.34
CA GLU A 241 3.60 7.34 -9.59
C GLU A 241 3.82 8.58 -10.49
N PHE A 242 4.20 9.73 -9.90
CA PHE A 242 4.39 10.98 -10.61
C PHE A 242 5.82 11.47 -10.48
N PRO A 243 6.38 12.13 -11.53
CA PRO A 243 7.68 12.78 -11.41
C PRO A 243 7.64 13.96 -10.47
N TYR A 244 8.81 14.28 -9.92
CA TYR A 244 9.04 15.42 -9.06
C TYR A 244 9.68 16.55 -9.83
N ARG A 245 9.27 17.79 -9.53
CA ARG A 245 9.90 19.03 -9.97
C ARG A 245 10.45 19.75 -8.75
N ILE A 246 11.75 19.97 -8.76
CA ILE A 246 12.51 20.58 -7.69
C ILE A 246 13.04 21.91 -8.23
N ASP A 247 12.65 23.02 -7.60
CA ASP A 247 13.17 24.33 -7.91
C ASP A 247 14.29 24.68 -6.92
N PHE A 248 15.41 25.11 -7.42
CA PHE A 248 16.56 25.56 -6.64
C PHE A 248 16.69 27.09 -6.69
N PHE A 249 16.99 27.70 -5.55
CA PHE A 249 17.48 29.06 -5.47
C PHE A 249 18.98 29.05 -5.08
N GLY A 250 19.85 29.17 -6.07
CA GLY A 250 21.26 28.85 -5.89
C GLY A 250 21.47 27.39 -5.55
N ASN A 251 22.02 27.11 -4.37
CA ASN A 251 22.24 25.76 -3.85
C ASN A 251 21.20 25.36 -2.77
N GLU A 252 20.07 26.04 -2.69
CA GLU A 252 19.01 25.74 -1.73
C GLU A 252 17.77 25.26 -2.46
N VAL A 253 17.16 24.17 -1.98
CA VAL A 253 15.89 23.65 -2.48
C VAL A 253 14.77 24.58 -2.05
N GLU A 254 14.20 25.34 -2.99
CA GLU A 254 13.13 26.30 -2.71
C GLU A 254 11.77 25.63 -2.65
N THR A 255 11.43 24.80 -3.65
CA THR A 255 10.17 24.09 -3.69
C THR A 255 10.31 22.68 -4.28
N ILE A 256 9.48 21.77 -3.79
CA ILE A 256 9.33 20.44 -4.35
C ILE A 256 7.84 20.22 -4.66
N ARG A 257 7.54 19.70 -5.84
CA ARG A 257 6.17 19.36 -6.24
C ARG A 257 6.15 18.15 -7.16
N SER A 258 5.09 17.36 -7.09
CA SER A 258 4.80 16.37 -8.14
C SER A 258 4.10 17.06 -9.31
N PHE A 259 4.22 16.47 -10.50
CA PHE A 259 3.56 17.01 -11.70
C PHE A 259 3.10 15.86 -12.62
N ASP A 260 2.13 16.17 -13.45
CA ASP A 260 1.60 15.27 -14.46
C ASP A 260 2.42 15.34 -15.74
N VAL A 261 2.85 14.19 -16.29
CA VAL A 261 3.75 14.11 -17.44
C VAL A 261 3.12 14.63 -18.72
N GLU A 262 1.81 14.43 -18.93
CA GLU A 262 1.10 14.81 -20.14
C GLU A 262 0.82 16.33 -20.16
N THR A 263 0.28 16.84 -19.05
CA THR A 263 -0.14 18.23 -18.95
C THR A 263 0.96 19.16 -18.44
N GLN A 264 2.02 18.61 -17.85
CA GLN A 264 3.12 19.36 -17.18
C GLN A 264 2.64 20.24 -16.01
N LEU A 265 1.41 20.04 -15.53
CA LEU A 265 0.84 20.78 -14.43
C LEU A 265 1.22 20.17 -13.08
N SER A 266 1.49 21.02 -12.11
CA SER A 266 1.76 20.60 -10.73
C SER A 266 0.52 19.99 -10.11
N LYS A 267 0.68 18.87 -9.41
CA LYS A 267 -0.38 18.16 -8.66
C LYS A 267 -0.34 18.48 -7.19
N GLU A 268 0.80 18.26 -6.55
CA GLU A 268 0.94 18.36 -5.10
C GLU A 268 2.25 19.03 -4.73
N LYS A 269 2.24 19.83 -3.64
CA LYS A 269 3.46 20.34 -3.01
C LYS A 269 3.92 19.38 -1.93
N LEU A 270 5.22 19.14 -1.88
CA LEU A 270 5.84 18.17 -0.98
C LEU A 270 6.93 18.85 -0.16
N ASP A 271 7.07 18.46 1.11
CA ASP A 271 8.13 18.96 1.99
C ASP A 271 9.44 18.18 1.80
N SER A 272 9.35 16.92 1.40
CA SER A 272 10.50 16.08 1.08
C SER A 272 10.11 14.95 0.12
N ILE A 273 11.11 14.45 -0.61
CA ILE A 273 10.96 13.31 -1.53
C ILE A 273 12.08 12.31 -1.32
N TYR A 274 11.84 11.09 -1.82
CA TYR A 274 12.81 10.03 -1.89
C TYR A 274 13.01 9.64 -3.36
N ILE A 275 14.23 9.73 -3.84
CA ILE A 275 14.59 9.29 -5.19
C ILE A 275 15.27 7.94 -5.06
N VAL A 276 14.68 6.94 -5.69
CA VAL A 276 15.13 5.55 -5.65
C VAL A 276 15.38 5.09 -7.08
N PRO A 277 16.56 4.47 -7.37
CA PRO A 277 16.87 3.91 -8.68
C PRO A 277 16.03 2.66 -8.99
N GLU A 278 16.18 2.13 -10.22
CA GLU A 278 15.65 0.82 -10.57
C GLU A 278 16.37 -0.28 -9.77
N MET A 279 15.66 -0.92 -8.86
CA MET A 279 16.24 -1.87 -7.92
C MET A 279 16.27 -3.32 -8.45
N THR A 280 15.74 -3.57 -9.64
CA THR A 280 15.75 -4.90 -10.29
C THR A 280 17.08 -5.27 -10.88
N LYS A 281 17.95 -4.29 -11.19
CA LYS A 281 19.25 -4.49 -11.80
C LYS A 281 20.36 -4.43 -10.74
N GLY A 282 20.84 -5.55 -10.25
CA GLY A 282 22.19 -5.65 -9.71
C GLY A 282 22.40 -6.01 -8.23
N ASN A 283 21.57 -5.69 -7.25
CA ASN A 283 21.83 -6.00 -5.83
C ASN A 283 20.62 -6.66 -5.16
N ARG A 284 20.32 -7.89 -5.56
CA ARG A 284 19.25 -8.68 -4.95
C ARG A 284 19.72 -9.26 -3.62
N THR A 285 19.35 -8.62 -2.55
CA THR A 285 19.42 -9.23 -1.23
C THR A 285 18.22 -10.16 -1.04
N ASN A 286 18.46 -11.30 -0.37
CA ASN A 286 17.47 -12.37 -0.18
C ASN A 286 16.52 -12.11 0.97
N SER A 287 15.94 -10.91 1.08
CA SER A 287 15.01 -10.55 2.15
C SER A 287 13.56 -10.80 1.74
N SER A 288 12.71 -11.10 2.72
CA SER A 288 11.26 -11.13 2.55
C SER A 288 10.68 -9.75 2.90
N LEU A 289 9.55 -9.37 2.28
CA LEU A 289 8.80 -8.20 2.73
C LEU A 289 8.49 -8.28 4.24
N LEU A 290 8.18 -9.48 4.73
CA LEU A 290 7.85 -9.71 6.14
C LEU A 290 9.00 -9.36 7.09
N ASP A 291 10.25 -9.48 6.65
CA ASP A 291 11.44 -9.14 7.46
C ASP A 291 11.57 -7.61 7.66
N SER A 292 10.99 -6.83 6.74
CA SER A 292 11.00 -5.37 6.78
C SER A 292 9.84 -4.77 7.61
N LEU A 293 8.86 -5.58 8.03
CA LEU A 293 7.70 -5.10 8.74
C LEU A 293 8.02 -4.76 10.22
N PRO A 294 7.43 -3.69 10.77
CA PRO A 294 7.46 -3.44 12.21
C PRO A 294 6.89 -4.62 13.01
N SER A 295 7.46 -4.92 14.17
CA SER A 295 7.05 -6.06 15.03
C SER A 295 5.60 -6.02 15.50
N GLU A 296 4.98 -4.85 15.49
CA GLU A 296 3.58 -4.63 15.89
C GLU A 296 2.59 -4.71 14.72
N THR A 297 3.05 -5.08 13.53
CA THR A 297 2.21 -5.17 12.33
C THR A 297 1.15 -6.25 12.50
N LEU A 298 -0.10 -5.90 12.17
CA LEU A 298 -1.22 -6.83 12.16
C LEU A 298 -1.34 -7.50 10.79
N LEU A 299 -1.25 -8.82 10.75
CA LEU A 299 -1.52 -9.60 9.55
C LEU A 299 -3.00 -9.99 9.53
N ALA A 300 -3.69 -9.69 8.44
CA ALA A 300 -5.06 -10.08 8.18
C ALA A 300 -5.14 -10.94 6.91
N SER A 301 -5.83 -12.06 6.96
CA SER A 301 -6.09 -12.89 5.78
C SER A 301 -7.41 -13.63 5.91
N LYS A 302 -7.95 -14.10 4.78
CA LYS A 302 -9.13 -14.98 4.77
C LYS A 302 -8.79 -16.35 5.38
N ASP A 303 -7.64 -16.92 5.04
CA ASP A 303 -7.13 -18.20 5.54
C ASP A 303 -5.60 -18.18 5.55
N MET A 304 -5.02 -18.08 6.74
CA MET A 304 -3.57 -18.03 6.90
C MET A 304 -2.90 -19.40 6.64
N ALA A 305 -3.61 -20.51 6.87
CA ALA A 305 -3.09 -21.84 6.60
C ALA A 305 -2.92 -22.01 5.07
N TRP A 306 -3.94 -21.64 4.33
CA TRP A 306 -3.91 -21.64 2.87
C TRP A 306 -2.83 -20.72 2.30
N VAL A 307 -2.69 -19.50 2.82
CA VAL A 307 -1.62 -18.54 2.40
C VAL A 307 -0.23 -19.17 2.57
N LYS A 308 0.02 -19.82 3.73
CA LYS A 308 1.32 -20.50 3.97
C LYS A 308 1.55 -21.66 3.02
N GLU A 309 0.53 -22.47 2.77
CA GLU A 309 0.59 -23.60 1.83
C GLU A 309 0.87 -23.09 0.42
N ARG A 310 0.17 -22.03 -0.02
CA ARG A 310 0.34 -21.45 -1.35
C ARG A 310 1.74 -20.87 -1.56
N ILE A 311 2.27 -20.12 -0.59
CA ILE A 311 3.65 -19.63 -0.64
C ILE A 311 4.65 -20.80 -0.70
N GLY A 312 4.42 -21.84 0.10
CA GLY A 312 5.25 -23.04 0.08
C GLY A 312 5.24 -23.78 -1.27
N SER A 313 4.05 -23.87 -1.93
CA SER A 313 3.97 -24.46 -3.27
C SER A 313 4.71 -23.64 -4.31
N ILE A 314 4.59 -22.32 -4.28
CA ILE A 314 5.30 -21.42 -5.20
C ILE A 314 6.81 -21.65 -5.10
N TRP A 315 7.34 -21.71 -3.87
CA TRP A 315 8.78 -21.95 -3.67
C TRP A 315 9.26 -23.33 -4.09
N ASN A 316 8.38 -24.35 -4.11
CA ASN A 316 8.71 -25.70 -4.54
C ASN A 316 8.52 -25.91 -6.06
N GLU A 317 7.63 -25.13 -6.68
CA GLU A 317 7.29 -25.27 -8.10
C GLU A 317 8.17 -24.40 -9.01
N GLU A 318 8.77 -23.33 -8.48
CA GLU A 318 9.57 -22.39 -9.26
C GLU A 318 11.01 -22.36 -8.75
N PRO A 319 12.01 -22.44 -9.65
CA PRO A 319 13.39 -22.17 -9.26
C PRO A 319 13.45 -20.75 -8.70
N ILE A 320 14.11 -20.59 -7.58
CA ILE A 320 14.31 -19.31 -6.91
C ILE A 320 14.91 -18.35 -7.94
N ILE A 321 14.10 -17.39 -8.42
CA ILE A 321 14.56 -16.37 -9.35
C ILE A 321 15.49 -15.45 -8.56
N GLY A 322 16.76 -15.64 -8.72
CA GLY A 322 17.82 -14.91 -8.02
C GLY A 322 19.20 -15.08 -8.64
N ASP A 323 19.40 -16.09 -9.47
CA ASP A 323 20.68 -16.33 -10.13
C ASP A 323 20.51 -16.20 -11.65
N GLU A 324 20.98 -15.09 -12.22
CA GLU A 324 21.09 -14.88 -13.68
C GLU A 324 22.08 -15.86 -14.35
N GLU A 325 22.73 -16.75 -13.59
CA GLU A 325 23.69 -17.74 -14.14
C GLU A 325 23.06 -19.08 -14.53
N SER A 326 21.73 -19.22 -14.51
CA SER A 326 21.05 -20.48 -14.87
C SER A 326 20.12 -20.37 -16.08
N PHE A 327 20.47 -19.51 -17.07
CA PHE A 327 19.86 -19.54 -18.41
C PHE A 327 20.92 -19.49 -19.51
#